data_a953cb316c5dc59cdef27c2545965ff4
#
_entry.id   a953cb316c5dc59cdef27c2545965ff4
#
_cell.length_a   1.000
_cell.length_b   1.000
_cell.length_c   1.000
_cell.angle_alpha   90.00
_cell.angle_beta   90.00
_cell.angle_gamma   90.00
#
_symmetry.space_group_name_H-M   'P 1'
#
loop_
_entity.id
_entity.type
_entity.pdbx_description
1 polymer ?
#
loop_
_entity_poly.entity_id
_entity_poly.type
_entity_poly.pdbx_seq_one_letter_code
_entity_poly.pdbx_strand_id
1 'polypeptide(L)'
;MFQILPNINVDWMGIRKPLIFISITILLAGLISAVGRQITPGGTDAFNLGVDFQGGTVITAKFRQKPSADEIRAALNEAGIGEPIIQDSLDKKDEVLIKVPLISSEGESGNVDQVNLGRQAVKNALDKFGREAAPEKSLDDDPEAAYKIVGTDSVGPVAGAQLRNQAVIATLLGMGGILLFIAFRYDWTYAAGAVIAVFHDVLITLAFFSIFQWEISLTVLAAFLTLVGFSVNDSIVIFDRIRENMTLHRDKSIYKLTNDSINQTMSRTIVTNGLVFLSVLALVLFGGEVLRGFSLALFVGXTQRLQLQVR
;
A
#
# COMPACT_ATOMS: atom_id res chain seq x y z
N MET A 1 -5.01 -13.06 32.66
CA MET A 1 -4.68 -12.39 31.40
C MET A 1 -3.48 -11.47 31.62
N PHE A 2 -2.40 -11.62 30.83
CA PHE A 2 -1.21 -10.77 30.97
C PHE A 2 -1.58 -9.33 30.63
N GLN A 3 -1.46 -8.42 31.58
CA GLN A 3 -1.63 -6.98 31.37
C GLN A 3 -0.24 -6.37 31.22
N ILE A 4 0.13 -5.99 30.00
CA ILE A 4 1.45 -5.42 29.71
C ILE A 4 1.61 -4.04 30.37
N LEU A 5 0.53 -3.28 30.48
CA LEU A 5 0.52 -1.95 31.10
C LEU A 5 -0.65 -1.85 32.08
N PRO A 6 -0.49 -2.37 33.31
CA PRO A 6 -1.53 -2.18 34.33
C PRO A 6 -1.62 -0.71 34.73
N ASN A 7 -2.84 -0.21 34.86
CA ASN A 7 -3.14 1.14 35.36
C ASN A 7 -2.73 2.30 34.43
N ILE A 8 -2.89 2.13 33.11
CA ILE A 8 -2.76 3.29 32.19
C ILE A 8 -3.83 4.32 32.57
N ASN A 9 -3.39 5.55 32.76
CA ASN A 9 -4.29 6.68 33.08
C ASN A 9 -3.80 7.91 32.32
N VAL A 10 -4.05 7.91 31.02
CA VAL A 10 -3.71 9.02 30.12
C VAL A 10 -4.98 9.80 29.81
N ASP A 11 -4.91 11.11 29.77
CA ASP A 11 -6.03 11.94 29.33
C ASP A 11 -6.05 12.02 27.79
N TRP A 12 -6.52 10.93 27.17
CA TRP A 12 -6.63 10.85 25.72
C TRP A 12 -7.54 11.94 25.14
N MET A 13 -8.66 12.18 25.83
CA MET A 13 -9.63 13.16 25.37
C MET A 13 -9.05 14.59 25.43
N GLY A 14 -8.10 14.85 26.32
CA GLY A 14 -7.39 16.12 26.42
C GLY A 14 -6.45 16.36 25.24
N ILE A 15 -5.76 15.31 24.78
CA ILE A 15 -4.79 15.43 23.68
C ILE A 15 -5.40 15.23 22.28
N ARG A 16 -6.73 15.05 22.17
CA ARG A 16 -7.39 14.84 20.87
C ARG A 16 -7.17 15.97 19.86
N LYS A 17 -7.16 17.25 20.35
CA LYS A 17 -7.01 18.43 19.47
C LYS A 17 -5.67 18.43 18.71
N PRO A 18 -4.50 18.31 19.38
CA PRO A 18 -3.23 18.23 18.64
C PRO A 18 -3.15 17.00 17.72
N LEU A 19 -3.71 15.84 18.11
CA LEU A 19 -3.73 14.65 17.24
C LEU A 19 -4.56 14.89 15.99
N ILE A 20 -5.74 15.49 16.13
CA ILE A 20 -6.61 15.86 14.98
C ILE A 20 -5.87 16.85 14.08
N PHE A 21 -5.19 17.84 14.66
CA PHE A 21 -4.44 18.85 13.90
C PHE A 21 -3.32 18.19 13.05
N ILE A 22 -2.53 17.30 13.65
CA ILE A 22 -1.46 16.56 12.95
C ILE A 22 -2.06 15.79 11.77
N SER A 23 -3.14 15.12 12.01
CA SER A 23 -3.80 14.27 11.02
C SER A 23 -4.37 15.11 9.85
N ILE A 24 -5.03 16.22 10.15
CA ILE A 24 -5.53 17.13 9.10
C ILE A 24 -4.34 17.68 8.29
N THR A 25 -3.22 17.98 8.95
CA THR A 25 -2.01 18.47 8.27
C THR A 25 -1.49 17.40 7.27
N ILE A 26 -1.45 16.12 7.68
CA ILE A 26 -1.02 15.03 6.80
C ILE A 26 -2.00 14.90 5.62
N LEU A 27 -3.30 14.94 5.88
CA LEU A 27 -4.32 14.86 4.82
C LEU A 27 -4.18 16.01 3.81
N LEU A 28 -3.98 17.23 4.31
CA LEU A 28 -3.78 18.41 3.46
C LEU A 28 -2.48 18.29 2.64
N ALA A 29 -1.40 17.82 3.26
CA ALA A 29 -0.13 17.61 2.57
C ALA A 29 -0.29 16.58 1.45
N GLY A 30 -1.01 15.46 1.71
CA GLY A 30 -1.31 14.46 0.69
C GLY A 30 -2.17 15.00 -0.44
N LEU A 31 -3.20 15.77 -0.09
CA LEU A 31 -4.08 16.41 -1.08
C LEU A 31 -3.31 17.41 -1.95
N ILE A 32 -2.47 18.25 -1.33
CA ILE A 32 -1.62 19.22 -2.04
C ILE A 32 -0.65 18.48 -2.96
N SER A 33 -0.05 17.38 -2.49
CA SER A 33 0.83 16.54 -3.31
C SER A 33 0.07 15.99 -4.54
N ALA A 34 -1.09 15.38 -4.32
CA ALA A 34 -1.90 14.77 -5.39
C ALA A 34 -2.36 15.81 -6.42
N VAL A 35 -2.95 16.91 -5.96
CA VAL A 35 -3.49 17.98 -6.83
C VAL A 35 -2.35 18.74 -7.49
N GLY A 36 -1.28 19.04 -6.75
CA GLY A 36 -0.12 19.77 -7.26
C GLY A 36 0.52 19.05 -8.45
N ARG A 37 0.70 17.72 -8.34
CA ARG A 37 1.25 16.91 -9.44
C ARG A 37 0.36 16.94 -10.68
N GLN A 38 -0.95 16.82 -10.48
CA GLN A 38 -1.92 16.80 -11.59
C GLN A 38 -1.98 18.15 -12.35
N ILE A 39 -1.79 19.27 -11.65
CA ILE A 39 -1.93 20.61 -12.24
C ILE A 39 -0.61 21.08 -12.87
N THR A 40 0.54 20.62 -12.37
CA THR A 40 1.86 21.05 -12.87
C THR A 40 2.08 20.54 -14.29
N PRO A 41 2.31 21.40 -15.28
CA PRO A 41 2.61 20.96 -16.64
C PRO A 41 3.89 20.08 -16.65
N GLY A 42 3.77 18.88 -17.20
CA GLY A 42 4.84 17.88 -17.19
C GLY A 42 5.01 17.16 -15.86
N GLY A 43 4.07 17.35 -14.94
CA GLY A 43 4.08 16.64 -13.64
C GLY A 43 3.69 15.18 -13.77
N THR A 44 4.01 14.42 -12.72
CA THR A 44 3.62 13.01 -12.63
C THR A 44 2.15 12.88 -12.19
N ASP A 45 1.59 11.69 -12.32
CA ASP A 45 0.24 11.40 -11.85
C ASP A 45 0.11 11.62 -10.33
N ALA A 46 -1.10 11.96 -9.89
CA ALA A 46 -1.44 12.15 -8.48
C ALA A 46 -1.04 10.92 -7.63
N PHE A 47 -1.19 9.74 -8.20
CA PHE A 47 -0.81 8.47 -7.60
C PHE A 47 -0.01 7.66 -8.61
N ASN A 48 1.03 7.00 -8.15
CA ASN A 48 1.82 6.06 -8.95
C ASN A 48 1.04 4.74 -9.05
N LEU A 49 0.26 4.58 -10.11
CA LEU A 49 -0.49 3.35 -10.34
C LEU A 49 0.43 2.28 -10.96
N GLY A 50 0.34 1.07 -10.46
CA GLY A 50 1.10 -0.07 -10.97
C GLY A 50 0.57 -0.56 -12.32
N VAL A 51 1.37 -1.44 -12.93
CA VAL A 51 1.03 -2.07 -14.23
C VAL A 51 -0.31 -2.81 -14.19
N ASP A 52 -0.74 -3.26 -13.00
CA ASP A 52 -2.06 -3.88 -12.80
C ASP A 52 -3.20 -2.98 -13.31
N PHE A 53 -3.03 -1.65 -13.22
CA PHE A 53 -4.07 -0.65 -13.50
C PHE A 53 -3.80 0.17 -14.76
N GLN A 54 -2.54 0.43 -15.07
CA GLN A 54 -2.16 1.20 -16.26
C GLN A 54 -1.93 0.30 -17.48
N GLY A 55 -1.62 -0.96 -17.24
CA GLY A 55 -1.10 -1.87 -18.26
C GLY A 55 0.41 -1.67 -18.42
N GLY A 56 1.05 -2.60 -19.07
CA GLY A 56 2.50 -2.58 -19.29
C GLY A 56 3.13 -3.92 -18.95
N THR A 57 4.47 -3.95 -18.94
CA THR A 57 5.24 -5.17 -18.66
C THR A 57 6.25 -4.91 -17.54
N VAL A 58 6.31 -5.81 -16.57
CA VAL A 58 7.31 -5.85 -15.52
C VAL A 58 8.28 -6.98 -15.84
N ILE A 59 9.55 -6.66 -15.94
CA ILE A 59 10.61 -7.62 -16.24
C ILE A 59 11.58 -7.64 -15.06
N THR A 60 11.81 -8.82 -14.50
CA THR A 60 12.81 -9.03 -13.46
C THR A 60 14.07 -9.55 -14.13
N ALA A 61 15.14 -8.77 -14.08
CA ALA A 61 16.43 -9.13 -14.66
C ALA A 61 17.47 -9.33 -13.55
N LYS A 62 18.17 -10.45 -13.60
CA LYS A 62 19.31 -10.75 -12.72
C LYS A 62 20.60 -10.49 -13.49
N PHE A 63 21.53 -9.78 -12.88
CA PHE A 63 22.82 -9.41 -13.51
C PHE A 63 23.99 -10.07 -12.78
N ARG A 64 25.03 -10.42 -13.52
CA ARG A 64 26.31 -10.85 -12.94
C ARG A 64 27.08 -9.67 -12.32
N GLN A 65 27.12 -8.57 -13.06
CA GLN A 65 27.57 -7.27 -12.56
C GLN A 65 26.43 -6.28 -12.83
N LYS A 66 25.74 -5.86 -11.77
CA LYS A 66 24.58 -5.01 -11.91
C LYS A 66 24.98 -3.61 -12.37
N PRO A 67 24.51 -3.12 -13.55
CA PRO A 67 24.69 -1.73 -13.93
C PRO A 67 23.90 -0.81 -13.01
N SER A 68 24.24 0.46 -12.99
CA SER A 68 23.47 1.46 -12.26
C SER A 68 22.07 1.64 -12.88
N ALA A 69 21.12 2.07 -12.08
CA ALA A 69 19.75 2.34 -12.57
C ALA A 69 19.75 3.37 -13.72
N ASP A 70 20.67 4.34 -13.68
CA ASP A 70 20.77 5.37 -14.71
C ASP A 70 21.32 4.81 -16.03
N GLU A 71 22.27 3.89 -15.99
CA GLU A 71 22.77 3.20 -17.17
C GLU A 71 21.67 2.35 -17.81
N ILE A 72 20.92 1.62 -17.00
CA ILE A 72 19.79 0.80 -17.49
C ILE A 72 18.72 1.72 -18.12
N ARG A 73 18.40 2.85 -17.45
CA ARG A 73 17.44 3.83 -17.96
C ARG A 73 17.90 4.41 -19.32
N ALA A 74 19.17 4.75 -19.43
CA ALA A 74 19.73 5.27 -20.67
C ALA A 74 19.63 4.24 -21.80
N ALA A 75 19.96 2.97 -21.54
CA ALA A 75 19.87 1.90 -22.52
C ALA A 75 18.42 1.66 -22.98
N LEU A 76 17.45 1.72 -22.05
CA LEU A 76 16.01 1.54 -22.34
C LEU A 76 15.47 2.71 -23.18
N ASN A 77 15.82 3.95 -22.80
CA ASN A 77 15.41 5.14 -23.55
C ASN A 77 15.98 5.13 -24.99
N GLU A 78 17.23 4.70 -25.14
CA GLU A 78 17.89 4.58 -26.45
C GLU A 78 17.24 3.50 -27.32
N ALA A 79 16.69 2.46 -26.67
CA ALA A 79 15.90 1.42 -27.36
C ALA A 79 14.45 1.86 -27.66
N GLY A 80 14.11 3.12 -27.39
CA GLY A 80 12.79 3.68 -27.68
C GLY A 80 11.72 3.42 -26.62
N ILE A 81 12.11 2.93 -25.43
CA ILE A 81 11.19 2.73 -24.33
C ILE A 81 11.12 4.03 -23.51
N GLY A 82 10.01 4.74 -23.61
CA GLY A 82 9.81 5.99 -22.87
C GLY A 82 9.49 5.75 -21.41
N GLU A 83 10.10 6.52 -20.54
CA GLU A 83 9.82 6.57 -19.09
C GLU A 83 9.81 5.21 -18.37
N PRO A 84 10.86 4.38 -18.53
CA PRO A 84 10.93 3.12 -17.78
C PRO A 84 11.15 3.39 -16.29
N ILE A 85 10.45 2.65 -15.44
CA ILE A 85 10.67 2.70 -13.98
C ILE A 85 11.58 1.53 -13.61
N ILE A 86 12.71 1.86 -13.00
CA ILE A 86 13.73 0.87 -12.60
C ILE A 86 13.77 0.85 -11.07
N GLN A 87 13.57 -0.33 -10.51
CA GLN A 87 13.58 -0.54 -9.07
C GLN A 87 14.57 -1.64 -8.72
N ASP A 88 15.46 -1.34 -7.80
CA ASP A 88 16.39 -2.35 -7.27
C ASP A 88 15.62 -3.30 -6.36
N SER A 89 15.91 -4.58 -6.47
CA SER A 89 15.38 -5.57 -5.52
C SER A 89 16.01 -5.34 -4.15
N LEU A 90 15.19 -5.32 -3.11
CA LEU A 90 15.68 -5.17 -1.73
C LEU A 90 16.31 -6.47 -1.20
N ASP A 91 15.82 -7.61 -1.68
CA ASP A 91 16.26 -8.93 -1.21
C ASP A 91 17.53 -9.41 -1.91
N LYS A 92 17.67 -9.06 -3.18
CA LYS A 92 18.74 -9.58 -4.04
C LYS A 92 19.43 -8.43 -4.73
N LYS A 93 20.65 -8.19 -4.34
CA LYS A 93 21.46 -7.05 -4.83
C LYS A 93 21.76 -7.13 -6.33
N ASP A 94 21.64 -8.32 -6.91
CA ASP A 94 21.92 -8.62 -8.31
C ASP A 94 20.66 -8.59 -9.21
N GLU A 95 19.46 -8.37 -8.63
CA GLU A 95 18.20 -8.31 -9.38
C GLU A 95 17.66 -6.87 -9.48
N VAL A 96 17.03 -6.59 -10.62
CA VAL A 96 16.40 -5.30 -10.93
C VAL A 96 15.02 -5.57 -11.53
N LEU A 97 14.02 -4.85 -11.08
CA LEU A 97 12.69 -4.81 -11.69
C LEU A 97 12.61 -3.65 -12.65
N ILE A 98 12.33 -3.94 -13.90
CA ILE A 98 12.20 -2.96 -14.98
C ILE A 98 10.73 -2.96 -15.39
N LYS A 99 10.06 -1.83 -15.16
CA LYS A 99 8.66 -1.64 -15.58
C LYS A 99 8.66 -0.79 -16.82
N VAL A 100 8.08 -1.32 -17.87
CA VAL A 100 7.94 -0.61 -19.14
C VAL A 100 6.46 -0.36 -19.41
N PRO A 101 6.12 0.85 -19.88
CA PRO A 101 4.75 1.15 -20.24
C PRO A 101 4.33 0.32 -21.46
N LEU A 102 3.06 0.44 -21.86
CA LEU A 102 2.57 -0.22 -23.05
C LEU A 102 3.34 0.25 -24.28
N ILE A 103 3.91 -0.70 -25.03
CA ILE A 103 4.76 -0.41 -26.18
C ILE A 103 3.91 -0.14 -27.45
N SER A 104 2.70 -0.69 -27.52
CA SER A 104 1.78 -0.42 -28.63
C SER A 104 0.44 0.05 -28.11
N SER A 105 0.02 1.22 -28.57
CA SER A 105 -1.27 1.82 -28.24
C SER A 105 -2.37 1.51 -29.25
N GLU A 106 -2.04 0.93 -30.39
CA GLU A 106 -3.01 0.69 -31.47
C GLU A 106 -3.37 -0.79 -31.64
N GLY A 107 -4.62 -1.06 -31.29
CA GLY A 107 -5.34 -2.25 -31.76
C GLY A 107 -5.09 -3.53 -30.98
N GLU A 108 -5.99 -4.38 -31.11
CA GLU A 108 -6.30 -5.72 -30.65
C GLU A 108 -5.14 -6.74 -30.45
N SER A 109 -3.93 -6.30 -30.17
CA SER A 109 -2.85 -7.23 -29.77
C SER A 109 -3.19 -7.81 -28.39
N GLY A 110 -3.40 -9.09 -28.35
CA GLY A 110 -3.69 -9.79 -27.10
C GLY A 110 -2.55 -9.66 -26.08
N ASN A 111 -2.81 -10.02 -24.82
CA ASN A 111 -1.82 -9.97 -23.74
C ASN A 111 -0.50 -10.68 -24.09
N VAL A 112 -0.58 -11.76 -24.87
CA VAL A 112 0.60 -12.55 -25.27
C VAL A 112 1.57 -11.72 -26.13
N ASP A 113 1.03 -10.91 -27.04
CA ASP A 113 1.86 -10.05 -27.90
C ASP A 113 2.56 -8.96 -27.08
N GLN A 114 1.84 -8.35 -26.11
CA GLN A 114 2.42 -7.34 -25.22
C GLN A 114 3.56 -7.91 -24.35
N VAL A 115 3.40 -9.13 -23.83
CA VAL A 115 4.47 -9.83 -23.08
C VAL A 115 5.71 -9.95 -23.94
N ASN A 116 5.53 -10.45 -25.16
CA ASN A 116 6.64 -10.70 -26.09
C ASN A 116 7.31 -9.40 -26.53
N LEU A 117 6.51 -8.37 -26.85
CA LEU A 117 7.02 -7.06 -27.26
C LEU A 117 7.80 -6.39 -26.13
N GLY A 118 7.24 -6.39 -24.92
CA GLY A 118 7.90 -5.83 -23.74
C GLY A 118 9.21 -6.53 -23.42
N ARG A 119 9.17 -7.88 -23.39
CA ARG A 119 10.37 -8.71 -23.16
C ARG A 119 11.43 -8.45 -24.23
N GLN A 120 11.05 -8.44 -25.51
CA GLN A 120 11.97 -8.25 -26.63
C GLN A 120 12.61 -6.86 -26.59
N ALA A 121 11.82 -5.82 -26.32
CA ALA A 121 12.30 -4.45 -26.24
C ALA A 121 13.32 -4.29 -25.09
N VAL A 122 12.99 -4.81 -23.91
CA VAL A 122 13.91 -4.77 -22.76
C VAL A 122 15.16 -5.62 -23.05
N LYS A 123 14.99 -6.82 -23.62
CA LYS A 123 16.14 -7.67 -24.01
C LYS A 123 17.10 -6.90 -24.93
N ASN A 124 16.56 -6.28 -25.97
CA ASN A 124 17.38 -5.54 -26.94
C ASN A 124 18.17 -4.38 -26.24
N ALA A 125 17.55 -3.74 -25.26
CA ALA A 125 18.23 -2.69 -24.47
C ALA A 125 19.33 -3.28 -23.57
N LEU A 126 19.02 -4.40 -22.89
CA LEU A 126 19.96 -5.05 -21.94
C LEU A 126 21.12 -5.76 -22.65
N ASP A 127 20.96 -6.15 -23.92
CA ASP A 127 22.03 -6.77 -24.71
C ASP A 127 23.25 -5.82 -24.86
N LYS A 128 23.11 -4.52 -24.58
CA LYS A 128 24.24 -3.58 -24.50
C LYS A 128 25.19 -3.91 -23.34
N PHE A 129 24.68 -4.54 -22.28
CA PHE A 129 25.48 -4.93 -21.11
C PHE A 129 26.08 -6.32 -21.27
N GLY A 130 25.74 -7.03 -22.36
CA GLY A 130 26.22 -8.37 -22.65
C GLY A 130 25.09 -9.32 -23.01
N ARG A 131 25.43 -10.58 -23.21
CA ARG A 131 24.48 -11.61 -23.69
C ARG A 131 23.57 -12.11 -22.56
N GLU A 132 22.30 -12.35 -22.89
CA GLU A 132 21.35 -13.04 -21.99
C GLU A 132 21.75 -14.52 -21.86
N ALA A 133 21.64 -15.08 -20.66
CA ALA A 133 21.83 -16.50 -20.40
C ALA A 133 20.77 -17.33 -21.15
N ALA A 134 21.16 -18.52 -21.63
CA ALA A 134 20.25 -19.42 -22.33
C ALA A 134 19.02 -19.73 -21.45
N PRO A 135 17.83 -19.91 -22.06
CA PRO A 135 16.59 -20.11 -21.28
C PRO A 135 16.67 -21.26 -20.26
N GLU A 136 17.37 -22.32 -20.59
CA GLU A 136 17.47 -23.53 -19.76
C GLU A 136 18.58 -23.44 -18.69
N LYS A 137 19.43 -22.41 -18.72
CA LYS A 137 20.59 -22.27 -17.81
C LYS A 137 20.36 -21.16 -16.80
N SER A 138 20.86 -21.34 -15.61
CA SER A 138 20.95 -20.24 -14.66
C SER A 138 22.10 -19.30 -15.05
N LEU A 139 22.15 -18.10 -14.48
CA LEU A 139 23.25 -17.17 -14.74
C LEU A 139 24.59 -17.74 -14.25
N ASP A 140 24.54 -18.57 -13.21
CA ASP A 140 25.73 -19.21 -12.63
C ASP A 140 26.29 -20.32 -13.53
N ASP A 141 25.42 -20.96 -14.32
CA ASP A 141 25.76 -22.06 -15.23
C ASP A 141 26.23 -21.59 -16.62
N ASP A 142 26.13 -20.28 -16.91
CA ASP A 142 26.52 -19.71 -18.20
C ASP A 142 27.50 -18.53 -17.98
N PRO A 143 28.82 -18.83 -17.82
CA PRO A 143 29.81 -17.81 -17.48
C PRO A 143 29.94 -16.64 -18.47
N GLU A 144 29.54 -16.85 -19.74
CA GLU A 144 29.59 -15.82 -20.77
C GLU A 144 28.39 -14.87 -20.75
N ALA A 145 27.35 -15.22 -19.99
CA ALA A 145 26.14 -14.40 -19.89
C ALA A 145 26.33 -13.28 -18.88
N ALA A 146 25.93 -12.08 -19.24
CA ALA A 146 25.96 -10.90 -18.40
C ALA A 146 24.70 -10.77 -17.54
N TYR A 147 23.56 -11.23 -18.05
CA TYR A 147 22.27 -11.13 -17.34
C TYR A 147 21.35 -12.28 -17.72
N LYS A 148 20.28 -12.43 -16.95
CA LYS A 148 19.17 -13.33 -17.24
C LYS A 148 17.84 -12.66 -16.87
N ILE A 149 16.86 -12.74 -17.77
CA ILE A 149 15.50 -12.37 -17.46
C ILE A 149 14.87 -13.56 -16.70
N VAL A 150 14.59 -13.35 -15.40
CA VAL A 150 14.08 -14.39 -14.50
C VAL A 150 12.57 -14.37 -14.35
N GLY A 151 11.93 -13.25 -14.72
CA GLY A 151 10.47 -13.11 -14.68
C GLY A 151 9.98 -12.08 -15.68
N THR A 152 8.80 -12.31 -16.24
CA THR A 152 8.10 -11.35 -17.09
C THR A 152 6.61 -11.44 -16.78
N ASP A 153 6.05 -10.33 -16.28
CA ASP A 153 4.62 -10.19 -16.00
C ASP A 153 4.08 -9.06 -16.87
N SER A 154 2.93 -9.24 -17.49
CA SER A 154 2.38 -8.19 -18.36
C SER A 154 0.86 -8.12 -18.25
N VAL A 155 0.36 -6.91 -18.31
CA VAL A 155 -1.08 -6.62 -18.30
C VAL A 155 -1.40 -5.75 -19.52
N GLY A 156 -2.30 -6.23 -20.36
CA GLY A 156 -2.77 -5.46 -21.50
C GLY A 156 -3.63 -4.28 -21.07
N PRO A 157 -3.79 -3.25 -21.95
CA PRO A 157 -4.49 -2.01 -21.59
C PRO A 157 -5.96 -2.23 -21.23
N VAL A 158 -6.65 -3.09 -21.94
CA VAL A 158 -8.07 -3.41 -21.68
C VAL A 158 -8.21 -4.12 -20.33
N ALA A 159 -7.33 -5.08 -20.07
CA ALA A 159 -7.32 -5.84 -18.82
C ALA A 159 -7.00 -4.92 -17.64
N GLY A 160 -6.01 -4.04 -17.77
CA GLY A 160 -5.64 -3.07 -16.73
C GLY A 160 -6.79 -2.13 -16.36
N ALA A 161 -7.46 -1.57 -17.36
CA ALA A 161 -8.63 -0.71 -17.15
C ALA A 161 -9.78 -1.47 -16.48
N GLN A 162 -10.03 -2.71 -16.90
CA GLN A 162 -11.06 -3.56 -16.31
C GLN A 162 -10.72 -3.90 -14.85
N LEU A 163 -9.46 -4.30 -14.58
CA LEU A 163 -8.99 -4.60 -13.23
C LEU A 163 -9.14 -3.38 -12.31
N ARG A 164 -8.77 -2.19 -12.79
CA ARG A 164 -8.92 -0.95 -12.02
C ARG A 164 -10.38 -0.71 -11.64
N ASN A 165 -11.30 -0.81 -12.59
CA ASN A 165 -12.72 -0.59 -12.32
C ASN A 165 -13.28 -1.63 -11.35
N GLN A 166 -12.95 -2.92 -11.56
CA GLN A 166 -13.37 -4.00 -10.69
C GLN A 166 -12.80 -3.84 -9.27
N ALA A 167 -11.53 -3.42 -9.16
CA ALA A 167 -10.86 -3.21 -7.88
C ALA A 167 -11.53 -2.09 -7.08
N VAL A 168 -11.87 -0.97 -7.73
CA VAL A 168 -12.58 0.14 -7.09
C VAL A 168 -13.96 -0.33 -6.61
N ILE A 169 -14.73 -0.99 -7.47
CA ILE A 169 -16.07 -1.51 -7.13
C ILE A 169 -15.98 -2.50 -5.96
N ALA A 170 -15.05 -3.46 -6.02
CA ALA A 170 -14.87 -4.47 -4.97
C ALA A 170 -14.50 -3.82 -3.63
N THR A 171 -13.62 -2.82 -3.65
CA THR A 171 -13.20 -2.07 -2.46
C THR A 171 -14.41 -1.33 -1.84
N LEU A 172 -15.18 -0.62 -2.66
CA LEU A 172 -16.36 0.11 -2.20
C LEU A 172 -17.44 -0.83 -1.66
N LEU A 173 -17.68 -1.96 -2.33
CA LEU A 173 -18.64 -2.96 -1.89
C LEU A 173 -18.18 -3.63 -0.58
N GLY A 174 -16.90 -4.00 -0.49
CA GLY A 174 -16.34 -4.58 0.73
C GLY A 174 -16.44 -3.62 1.92
N MET A 175 -16.05 -2.38 1.71
CA MET A 175 -16.13 -1.33 2.72
C MET A 175 -17.59 -1.08 3.12
N GLY A 176 -18.50 -0.97 2.13
CA GLY A 176 -19.93 -0.80 2.36
C GLY A 176 -20.54 -1.96 3.14
N GLY A 177 -20.15 -3.18 2.82
CA GLY A 177 -20.60 -4.38 3.54
C GLY A 177 -20.19 -4.37 5.01
N ILE A 178 -18.94 -3.99 5.29
CA ILE A 178 -18.42 -3.87 6.66
C ILE A 178 -19.21 -2.79 7.42
N LEU A 179 -19.41 -1.61 6.80
CA LEU A 179 -20.14 -0.51 7.41
C LEU A 179 -21.62 -0.86 7.68
N LEU A 180 -22.24 -1.55 6.74
CA LEU A 180 -23.61 -2.03 6.89
C LEU A 180 -23.71 -3.02 8.07
N PHE A 181 -22.77 -3.95 8.19
CA PHE A 181 -22.71 -4.89 9.31
C PHE A 181 -22.61 -4.14 10.65
N ILE A 182 -21.76 -3.10 10.74
CA ILE A 182 -21.64 -2.30 11.97
C ILE A 182 -22.94 -1.57 12.28
N ALA A 183 -23.60 -1.00 11.27
CA ALA A 183 -24.87 -0.28 11.44
C ALA A 183 -25.98 -1.19 11.97
N PHE A 184 -26.01 -2.44 11.53
CA PHE A 184 -26.96 -3.44 12.04
C PHE A 184 -26.63 -3.93 13.45
N ARG A 185 -25.32 -4.03 13.77
CA ARG A 185 -24.86 -4.61 15.04
C ARG A 185 -24.85 -3.59 16.19
N TYR A 186 -24.63 -2.31 15.85
CA TYR A 186 -24.48 -1.20 16.82
C TYR A 186 -25.45 -0.06 16.48
N ASP A 187 -25.64 0.86 17.42
CA ASP A 187 -26.45 2.06 17.19
C ASP A 187 -25.84 2.94 16.09
N TRP A 188 -26.67 3.67 15.39
CA TRP A 188 -26.28 4.52 14.26
C TRP A 188 -25.19 5.54 14.62
N THR A 189 -25.15 6.02 15.87
CA THR A 189 -24.11 6.98 16.34
C THR A 189 -22.72 6.33 16.31
N TYR A 190 -22.61 5.09 16.79
CA TYR A 190 -21.35 4.34 16.77
C TYR A 190 -20.96 3.94 15.35
N ALA A 191 -21.95 3.56 14.54
CA ALA A 191 -21.73 3.24 13.13
C ALA A 191 -21.15 4.45 12.39
N ALA A 192 -21.73 5.65 12.57
CA ALA A 192 -21.23 6.89 11.97
C ALA A 192 -19.78 7.18 12.40
N GLY A 193 -19.48 7.02 13.68
CA GLY A 193 -18.12 7.20 14.21
C GLY A 193 -17.13 6.23 13.56
N ALA A 194 -17.50 4.95 13.43
CA ALA A 194 -16.66 3.94 12.80
C ALA A 194 -16.41 4.26 11.31
N VAL A 195 -17.46 4.70 10.59
CA VAL A 195 -17.34 5.11 9.17
C VAL A 195 -16.31 6.24 9.01
N ILE A 196 -16.46 7.28 9.83
CA ILE A 196 -15.55 8.44 9.79
C ILE A 196 -14.10 7.99 10.08
N ALA A 197 -13.90 7.14 11.09
CA ALA A 197 -12.58 6.63 11.44
C ALA A 197 -11.94 5.84 10.30
N VAL A 198 -12.70 4.92 9.69
CA VAL A 198 -12.24 4.09 8.57
C VAL A 198 -11.85 4.96 7.36
N PHE A 199 -12.73 5.90 6.97
CA PHE A 199 -12.44 6.81 5.86
C PHE A 199 -11.16 7.61 6.12
N HIS A 200 -11.03 8.12 7.33
CA HIS A 200 -9.87 8.87 7.75
C HIS A 200 -8.58 8.02 7.63
N ASP A 201 -8.59 6.78 8.11
CA ASP A 201 -7.41 5.90 8.09
C ASP A 201 -6.99 5.58 6.65
N VAL A 202 -7.96 5.29 5.78
CA VAL A 202 -7.69 5.04 4.35
C VAL A 202 -7.13 6.30 3.69
N LEU A 203 -7.73 7.47 3.95
CA LEU A 203 -7.29 8.74 3.35
C LEU A 203 -5.88 9.12 3.78
N ILE A 204 -5.50 8.91 5.06
CA ILE A 204 -4.12 9.18 5.49
C ILE A 204 -3.15 8.22 4.82
N THR A 205 -3.50 6.93 4.72
CA THR A 205 -2.64 5.97 4.01
C THR A 205 -2.46 6.38 2.56
N LEU A 206 -3.53 6.79 1.87
CA LEU A 206 -3.47 7.32 0.50
C LEU A 206 -2.61 8.59 0.43
N ALA A 207 -2.69 9.48 1.44
CA ALA A 207 -1.85 10.68 1.50
C ALA A 207 -0.36 10.31 1.48
N PHE A 208 0.05 9.30 2.27
CA PHE A 208 1.43 8.81 2.24
C PHE A 208 1.81 8.27 0.86
N PHE A 209 0.92 7.49 0.22
CA PHE A 209 1.18 6.96 -1.12
C PHE A 209 1.36 8.08 -2.15
N SER A 210 0.58 9.16 -2.06
CA SER A 210 0.74 10.33 -2.94
C SER A 210 2.04 11.07 -2.67
N ILE A 211 2.37 11.34 -1.40
CA ILE A 211 3.58 12.09 -1.01
C ILE A 211 4.84 11.36 -1.45
N PHE A 212 4.95 10.06 -1.13
CA PHE A 212 6.15 9.26 -1.39
C PHE A 212 6.14 8.57 -2.76
N GLN A 213 5.05 8.70 -3.52
CA GLN A 213 4.86 8.08 -4.83
C GLN A 213 5.08 6.56 -4.79
N TRP A 214 4.66 5.92 -3.70
CA TRP A 214 4.66 4.47 -3.61
C TRP A 214 3.66 3.90 -4.60
N GLU A 215 4.02 2.81 -5.24
CA GLU A 215 3.18 2.17 -6.25
C GLU A 215 1.91 1.59 -5.65
N ILE A 216 0.76 1.88 -6.27
CA ILE A 216 -0.54 1.31 -5.94
C ILE A 216 -0.82 0.15 -6.91
N SER A 217 -0.76 -1.07 -6.40
CA SER A 217 -1.02 -2.32 -7.11
C SER A 217 -2.28 -2.99 -6.54
N LEU A 218 -2.68 -4.13 -7.10
CA LEU A 218 -3.78 -4.95 -6.57
C LEU A 218 -3.49 -5.42 -5.13
N THR A 219 -2.23 -5.71 -4.82
CA THR A 219 -1.84 -6.10 -3.46
C THR A 219 -2.03 -4.96 -2.47
N VAL A 220 -1.79 -3.71 -2.89
CA VAL A 220 -2.03 -2.52 -2.03
C VAL A 220 -3.52 -2.35 -1.75
N LEU A 221 -4.40 -2.61 -2.73
CA LEU A 221 -5.85 -2.57 -2.49
C LEU A 221 -6.27 -3.63 -1.46
N ALA A 222 -5.69 -4.83 -1.53
CA ALA A 222 -5.93 -5.86 -0.51
C ALA A 222 -5.48 -5.38 0.87
N ALA A 223 -4.35 -4.65 0.94
CA ALA A 223 -3.88 -4.03 2.19
C ALA A 223 -4.89 -2.99 2.72
N PHE A 224 -5.47 -2.15 1.85
CA PHE A 224 -6.49 -1.18 2.27
C PHE A 224 -7.72 -1.88 2.85
N LEU A 225 -8.21 -2.95 2.23
CA LEU A 225 -9.34 -3.71 2.76
C LEU A 225 -9.00 -4.35 4.12
N THR A 226 -7.79 -4.87 4.25
CA THR A 226 -7.27 -5.41 5.51
C THR A 226 -7.21 -4.33 6.59
N LEU A 227 -6.72 -3.14 6.24
CA LEU A 227 -6.65 -1.98 7.13
C LEU A 227 -8.06 -1.57 7.62
N VAL A 228 -9.04 -1.55 6.71
CA VAL A 228 -10.44 -1.28 7.05
C VAL A 228 -10.93 -2.28 8.11
N GLY A 229 -10.65 -3.58 7.91
CA GLY A 229 -11.04 -4.63 8.87
C GLY A 229 -10.43 -4.41 10.26
N PHE A 230 -9.14 -4.09 10.31
CA PHE A 230 -8.47 -3.77 11.58
C PHE A 230 -9.04 -2.49 12.20
N SER A 231 -9.36 -1.46 11.39
CA SER A 231 -9.92 -0.19 11.88
C SER A 231 -11.25 -0.40 12.59
N VAL A 232 -12.09 -1.16 11.96
CA VAL A 232 -13.40 -1.51 12.50
C VAL A 232 -13.26 -2.30 13.80
N ASN A 233 -12.38 -3.30 13.81
CA ASN A 233 -12.21 -4.18 14.99
C ASN A 233 -11.84 -3.39 16.25
N ASP A 234 -10.91 -2.44 16.14
CA ASP A 234 -10.48 -1.63 17.28
C ASP A 234 -11.59 -0.68 17.74
N SER A 235 -12.28 -0.05 16.78
CA SER A 235 -13.41 0.85 17.08
C SER A 235 -14.51 0.10 17.83
N ILE A 236 -14.82 -1.13 17.42
CA ILE A 236 -15.84 -1.98 18.06
C ILE A 236 -15.47 -2.25 19.52
N VAL A 237 -14.20 -2.60 19.81
CA VAL A 237 -13.74 -2.90 21.19
C VAL A 237 -13.94 -1.68 22.09
N ILE A 238 -13.60 -0.49 21.60
CA ILE A 238 -13.75 0.76 22.37
C ILE A 238 -15.25 1.08 22.56
N PHE A 239 -16.05 0.99 21.51
CA PHE A 239 -17.50 1.30 21.57
C PHE A 239 -18.23 0.35 22.52
N ASP A 240 -17.91 -0.94 22.49
CA ASP A 240 -18.49 -1.93 23.39
C ASP A 240 -18.16 -1.58 24.85
N ARG A 241 -16.92 -1.17 25.12
CA ARG A 241 -16.51 -0.76 26.47
C ARG A 241 -17.18 0.55 26.91
N ILE A 242 -17.34 1.52 26.00
CA ILE A 242 -18.08 2.75 26.28
C ILE A 242 -19.52 2.42 26.67
N ARG A 243 -20.18 1.58 25.89
CA ARG A 243 -21.57 1.17 26.12
C ARG A 243 -21.73 0.47 27.49
N GLU A 244 -20.80 -0.42 27.83
CA GLU A 244 -20.76 -1.10 29.13
C GLU A 244 -20.63 -0.08 30.26
N ASN A 245 -19.64 0.84 30.16
CA ASN A 245 -19.39 1.87 31.18
C ASN A 245 -20.56 2.84 31.31
N MET A 246 -21.27 3.18 30.25
CA MET A 246 -22.46 4.02 30.27
C MET A 246 -23.59 3.38 31.11
N THR A 247 -23.66 2.06 31.11
CA THR A 247 -24.66 1.33 31.90
C THR A 247 -24.28 1.25 33.39
N LEU A 248 -22.96 1.05 33.63
CA LEU A 248 -22.42 0.83 34.98
C LEU A 248 -22.22 2.14 35.77
N HIS A 249 -21.88 3.24 35.09
CA HIS A 249 -21.47 4.51 35.70
C HIS A 249 -22.27 5.69 35.16
N ARG A 250 -23.56 5.70 35.46
CA ARG A 250 -24.50 6.73 34.95
C ARG A 250 -24.26 8.12 35.51
N ASP A 251 -23.49 8.23 36.59
CA ASP A 251 -23.14 9.47 37.28
C ASP A 251 -21.98 10.22 36.63
N LYS A 252 -21.18 9.55 35.78
CA LYS A 252 -19.99 10.14 35.16
C LYS A 252 -20.35 10.91 33.88
N SER A 253 -19.58 11.98 33.62
CA SER A 253 -19.69 12.71 32.34
C SER A 253 -19.21 11.82 31.18
N ILE A 254 -19.78 12.03 30.00
CA ILE A 254 -19.43 11.30 28.76
C ILE A 254 -17.91 11.40 28.50
N TYR A 255 -17.32 12.59 28.71
CA TYR A 255 -15.87 12.83 28.56
C TYR A 255 -15.05 11.83 29.39
N LYS A 256 -15.34 11.79 30.71
CA LYS A 256 -14.62 10.93 31.65
C LYS A 256 -14.85 9.46 31.33
N LEU A 257 -16.08 9.10 31.00
CA LEU A 257 -16.49 7.74 30.69
C LEU A 257 -15.78 7.21 29.44
N THR A 258 -15.70 8.04 28.38
CA THR A 258 -14.97 7.70 27.15
C THR A 258 -13.48 7.54 27.44
N ASN A 259 -12.89 8.48 28.19
CA ASN A 259 -11.47 8.40 28.55
C ASN A 259 -11.14 7.15 29.36
N ASP A 260 -11.96 6.82 30.35
CA ASP A 260 -11.82 5.61 31.16
C ASP A 260 -11.93 4.34 30.27
N SER A 261 -12.87 4.33 29.32
CA SER A 261 -13.07 3.19 28.41
C SER A 261 -11.85 2.96 27.51
N ILE A 262 -11.27 4.02 26.97
CA ILE A 262 -10.06 3.92 26.15
C ILE A 262 -8.90 3.36 27.01
N ASN A 263 -8.69 3.89 28.20
CA ASN A 263 -7.63 3.39 29.10
C ASN A 263 -7.82 1.91 29.46
N GLN A 264 -9.06 1.47 29.69
CA GLN A 264 -9.39 0.08 30.03
C GLN A 264 -9.13 -0.89 28.88
N THR A 265 -9.31 -0.45 27.63
CA THR A 265 -9.11 -1.30 26.45
C THR A 265 -7.67 -1.23 25.92
N MET A 266 -6.87 -0.23 26.35
CA MET A 266 -5.55 0.08 25.79
C MET A 266 -4.58 -1.12 25.86
N SER A 267 -4.52 -1.84 26.96
CA SER A 267 -3.61 -2.99 27.11
C SER A 267 -3.90 -4.06 26.06
N ARG A 268 -5.18 -4.36 25.81
CA ARG A 268 -5.60 -5.32 24.77
C ARG A 268 -5.20 -4.82 23.38
N THR A 269 -5.47 -3.56 23.11
CA THR A 269 -5.21 -2.95 21.80
C THR A 269 -3.70 -2.89 21.50
N ILE A 270 -2.87 -2.55 22.49
CA ILE A 270 -1.41 -2.54 22.32
C ILE A 270 -0.89 -3.93 22.01
N VAL A 271 -1.41 -4.97 22.68
CA VAL A 271 -1.00 -6.36 22.41
C VAL A 271 -1.41 -6.77 20.99
N THR A 272 -2.67 -6.59 20.63
CA THR A 272 -3.19 -7.02 19.32
C THR A 272 -2.52 -6.25 18.17
N ASN A 273 -2.47 -4.92 18.26
CA ASN A 273 -1.88 -4.10 17.22
C ASN A 273 -0.34 -4.21 17.20
N GLY A 274 0.28 -4.41 18.36
CA GLY A 274 1.71 -4.65 18.46
C GLY A 274 2.14 -5.93 17.76
N LEU A 275 1.39 -7.02 17.92
CA LEU A 275 1.66 -8.27 17.21
C LEU A 275 1.52 -8.11 15.70
N VAL A 276 0.45 -7.45 15.25
CA VAL A 276 0.25 -7.16 13.82
C VAL A 276 1.37 -6.24 13.30
N PHE A 277 1.72 -5.20 14.06
CA PHE A 277 2.79 -4.27 13.70
C PHE A 277 4.13 -5.00 13.53
N LEU A 278 4.47 -5.90 14.46
CA LEU A 278 5.72 -6.69 14.36
C LEU A 278 5.70 -7.60 13.12
N SER A 279 4.56 -8.22 12.81
CA SER A 279 4.41 -9.05 11.61
C SER A 279 4.57 -8.22 10.34
N VAL A 280 3.94 -7.05 10.30
CA VAL A 280 4.03 -6.12 9.15
C VAL A 280 5.45 -5.56 9.04
N LEU A 281 6.10 -5.23 10.16
CA LEU A 281 7.49 -4.77 10.17
C LEU A 281 8.42 -5.85 9.58
N ALA A 282 8.22 -7.11 9.95
CA ALA A 282 8.97 -8.23 9.35
C ALA A 282 8.74 -8.29 7.83
N LEU A 283 7.49 -8.07 7.37
CA LEU A 283 7.19 -8.02 5.93
C LEU A 283 7.85 -6.81 5.23
N VAL A 284 7.91 -5.66 5.90
CA VAL A 284 8.60 -4.47 5.34
C VAL A 284 10.09 -4.75 5.18
N LEU A 285 10.71 -5.45 6.16
CA LEU A 285 12.15 -5.71 6.17
C LEU A 285 12.55 -6.90 5.29
N PHE A 286 11.69 -7.91 5.16
CA PHE A 286 12.05 -9.20 4.54
C PHE A 286 11.06 -9.68 3.47
N GLY A 287 9.99 -8.93 3.18
CA GLY A 287 8.90 -9.37 2.29
C GLY A 287 9.17 -9.24 0.80
N GLY A 288 10.27 -8.61 0.42
CA GLY A 288 10.64 -8.43 -0.99
C GLY A 288 9.76 -7.41 -1.72
N GLU A 289 10.09 -7.21 -3.00
CA GLU A 289 9.45 -6.17 -3.83
C GLU A 289 7.96 -6.43 -4.07
N VAL A 290 7.57 -7.69 -4.22
CA VAL A 290 6.17 -8.07 -4.51
C VAL A 290 5.24 -7.65 -3.36
N LEU A 291 5.69 -7.80 -2.11
CA LEU A 291 4.89 -7.46 -0.92
C LEU A 291 5.15 -6.06 -0.38
N ARG A 292 6.07 -5.31 -1.00
CA ARG A 292 6.50 -3.99 -0.52
C ARG A 292 5.34 -3.02 -0.37
N GLY A 293 4.56 -2.84 -1.43
CA GLY A 293 3.40 -1.93 -1.41
C GLY A 293 2.37 -2.33 -0.35
N PHE A 294 2.06 -3.62 -0.28
CA PHE A 294 1.15 -4.21 0.72
C PHE A 294 1.64 -3.92 2.15
N SER A 295 2.90 -4.23 2.41
CA SER A 295 3.49 -4.08 3.75
C SER A 295 3.61 -2.61 4.17
N LEU A 296 3.96 -1.70 3.23
CA LEU A 296 4.01 -0.26 3.49
C LEU A 296 2.61 0.30 3.82
N ALA A 297 1.58 -0.11 3.08
CA ALA A 297 0.20 0.33 3.35
C ALA A 297 -0.25 -0.09 4.76
N LEU A 298 0.01 -1.34 5.14
CA LEU A 298 -0.31 -1.83 6.48
C LEU A 298 0.55 -1.18 7.56
N PHE A 299 1.84 -0.95 7.28
CA PHE A 299 2.77 -0.32 8.22
C PHE A 299 2.32 1.10 8.56
N VAL A 300 2.00 1.90 7.56
CA VAL A 300 1.47 3.25 7.76
C VAL A 300 0.15 3.17 8.52
N GLY A 301 -0.76 2.39 8.05
CA GLY A 301 -2.05 2.20 8.70
C GLY A 301 -1.95 1.73 10.17
N UNK A 302 -1.17 0.86 10.55
CA UNK A 302 -0.97 0.36 11.70
C UNK A 302 -0.39 1.25 12.59
N THR A 303 0.72 1.96 12.18
CA THR A 303 1.42 3.01 12.95
C THR A 303 0.49 4.18 13.30
N GLN A 304 -0.22 4.66 12.34
CA GLN A 304 -1.21 5.72 12.49
C GLN A 304 -2.23 5.39 13.59
N ARG A 305 -2.64 4.15 13.68
CA ARG A 305 -3.61 3.70 14.67
C ARG A 305 -3.08 3.72 16.08
N LEU A 306 -1.84 3.30 16.28
CA LEU A 306 -1.20 3.39 17.58
C LEU A 306 -1.21 4.86 18.07
N GLN A 307 -1.20 5.83 17.15
CA GLN A 307 -1.25 7.25 17.48
C GLN A 307 -2.70 7.79 17.62
N LEU A 308 -3.67 7.19 16.93
CA LEU A 308 -4.98 7.81 16.71
C LEU A 308 -6.17 7.11 17.38
N GLN A 309 -5.94 6.09 18.21
CA GLN A 309 -7.01 5.41 18.96
C GLN A 309 -7.81 6.34 19.88
N VAL A 310 -7.53 7.62 19.82
CA VAL A 310 -7.97 8.64 20.78
C VAL A 310 -9.01 9.58 20.19
N ARG A 311 -9.46 9.33 18.97
CA ARG A 311 -10.50 10.12 18.33
C ARG A 311 -11.88 9.58 18.65
#